data_3e576c09abeb37fbf779beb4fc11e86f
#
_entry.id   3e576c09abeb37fbf779beb4fc11e86f
#
_cell.length_a   1.000
_cell.length_b   1.000
_cell.length_c   1.000
_cell.angle_alpha   90.00
_cell.angle_beta   90.00
_cell.angle_gamma   90.00
#
_symmetry.space_group_name_H-M   'P 1'
#
loop_
_entity.id
_entity.type
_entity.pdbx_description
1 polymer ?
#
loop_
_entity_poly.entity_id
_entity_poly.type
_entity_poly.pdbx_seq_one_letter_code
_entity_poly.pdbx_strand_id
1 'polypeptide(L)'
;MDYAEIEKLSERVRQENGFVGRIKSEIGKVIVGQERLIDRIIISFICGGHILLEGVPGLAKTLTVRAFAKAMQTVFKRIQFTPDLLPADLIGTRIYNPRELDFFTRQGPVFTNILLADEINRAPAKVQSALLQAMEERMVTIGDETYPLGRPFMVLATENPIEQEGTYPLPEAQLDRFFMKCLLDYPSREEEREILTRYGEIDLSRVESVIDPEAALERAPLVDSLYLDEKLVDYIVNITDATRNPGDERLKRYIDYGASPRASIPLMKASRCVAFLRGRGFVTPDDIKEIGADVLRHRIILSYEAEADGKTPDDVVKMVFDTVEVP
;
A
#
# COMPACT_ATOMS: atom_id res chain seq x y z
N MET A 1 -4.62 19.62 22.75
CA MET A 1 -5.95 19.01 22.87
C MET A 1 -6.09 18.53 24.32
N ASP A 2 -7.19 18.83 25.00
CA ASP A 2 -7.41 18.35 26.36
C ASP A 2 -7.93 16.91 26.42
N TYR A 3 -7.94 16.31 27.61
CA TYR A 3 -8.38 14.91 27.77
C TYR A 3 -9.84 14.66 27.33
N ALA A 4 -10.72 15.61 27.60
CA ALA A 4 -12.14 15.48 27.25
C ALA A 4 -12.35 15.57 25.71
N GLU A 5 -11.55 16.37 25.02
CA GLU A 5 -11.55 16.44 23.56
C GLU A 5 -11.05 15.15 22.93
N ILE A 6 -9.98 14.55 23.48
CA ILE A 6 -9.43 13.25 23.00
C ILE A 6 -10.45 12.12 23.21
N GLU A 7 -11.17 12.13 24.34
CA GLU A 7 -12.20 11.12 24.63
C GLU A 7 -13.38 11.21 23.67
N LYS A 8 -13.89 12.44 23.41
CA LYS A 8 -14.92 12.67 22.40
C LYS A 8 -14.48 12.23 21.00
N LEU A 9 -13.22 12.49 20.65
CA LEU A 9 -12.66 12.06 19.38
C LEU A 9 -12.61 10.52 19.31
N SER A 10 -12.23 9.86 20.40
CA SER A 10 -12.21 8.39 20.49
C SER A 10 -13.61 7.78 20.39
N GLU A 11 -14.63 8.41 20.99
CA GLU A 11 -16.01 7.99 20.84
C GLU A 11 -16.48 8.08 19.38
N ARG A 12 -16.17 9.20 18.72
CA ARG A 12 -16.47 9.39 17.30
C ARG A 12 -15.77 8.36 16.43
N VAL A 13 -14.50 8.08 16.69
CA VAL A 13 -13.76 7.03 15.99
C VAL A 13 -14.43 5.68 16.14
N ARG A 14 -14.84 5.29 17.35
CA ARG A 14 -15.55 4.01 17.60
C ARG A 14 -16.88 3.91 16.87
N GLN A 15 -17.59 5.02 16.69
CA GLN A 15 -18.82 5.05 15.89
C GLN A 15 -18.55 4.88 14.39
N GLU A 16 -17.47 5.48 13.89
CA GLU A 16 -17.17 5.56 12.47
C GLU A 16 -16.32 4.38 11.94
N ASN A 17 -15.57 3.68 12.79
CA ASN A 17 -14.67 2.60 12.35
C ASN A 17 -15.35 1.22 12.22
N GLY A 18 -16.62 1.10 12.56
CA GLY A 18 -17.34 -0.19 12.57
C GLY A 18 -17.36 -0.92 11.21
N PHE A 19 -17.19 -0.20 10.11
CA PHE A 19 -17.11 -0.81 8.78
C PHE A 19 -15.83 -1.64 8.59
N VAL A 20 -14.73 -1.30 9.29
CA VAL A 20 -13.44 -2.01 9.20
C VAL A 20 -13.60 -3.48 9.63
N GLY A 21 -14.23 -3.70 10.78
CA GLY A 21 -14.51 -5.06 11.26
C GLY A 21 -15.42 -5.85 10.31
N ARG A 22 -16.40 -5.18 9.70
CA ARG A 22 -17.28 -5.82 8.69
C ARG A 22 -16.52 -6.18 7.42
N ILE A 23 -15.64 -5.31 6.92
CA ILE A 23 -14.79 -5.61 5.75
C ILE A 23 -13.93 -6.84 6.04
N LYS A 24 -13.24 -6.88 7.20
CA LYS A 24 -12.42 -8.03 7.61
C LYS A 24 -13.26 -9.33 7.67
N SER A 25 -14.45 -9.24 8.25
CA SER A 25 -15.37 -10.38 8.33
C SER A 25 -15.80 -10.87 6.95
N GLU A 26 -16.13 -9.97 6.03
CA GLU A 26 -16.52 -10.34 4.67
C GLU A 26 -15.35 -10.98 3.89
N ILE A 27 -14.15 -10.40 3.99
CA ILE A 27 -12.96 -10.96 3.36
C ILE A 27 -12.62 -12.32 3.96
N GLY A 28 -12.76 -12.49 5.29
CA GLY A 28 -12.54 -13.73 6.00
C GLY A 28 -13.44 -14.90 5.56
N LYS A 29 -14.55 -14.62 4.85
CA LYS A 29 -15.36 -15.69 4.24
C LYS A 29 -14.63 -16.45 3.14
N VAL A 30 -13.65 -15.83 2.48
CA VAL A 30 -12.94 -16.38 1.31
C VAL A 30 -11.41 -16.38 1.46
N ILE A 31 -10.88 -15.64 2.40
CA ILE A 31 -9.45 -15.58 2.72
C ILE A 31 -9.21 -16.14 4.11
N VAL A 32 -8.25 -17.01 4.24
CA VAL A 32 -7.75 -17.52 5.52
C VAL A 32 -6.46 -16.76 5.86
N GLY A 33 -6.37 -16.27 7.08
CA GLY A 33 -5.21 -15.49 7.53
C GLY A 33 -5.09 -14.14 6.81
N GLN A 34 -3.85 -13.71 6.63
CA GLN A 34 -3.48 -12.45 5.93
C GLN A 34 -4.11 -11.18 6.56
N GLU A 35 -4.45 -11.20 7.83
CA GLU A 35 -5.06 -10.05 8.52
C GLU A 35 -4.20 -8.79 8.38
N ARG A 36 -2.87 -8.95 8.48
CA ARG A 36 -1.93 -7.85 8.31
C ARG A 36 -2.05 -7.22 6.92
N LEU A 37 -2.12 -8.02 5.85
CA LEU A 37 -2.30 -7.50 4.49
C LEU A 37 -3.61 -6.73 4.35
N ILE A 38 -4.69 -7.29 4.88
CA ILE A 38 -6.02 -6.65 4.84
C ILE A 38 -5.97 -5.29 5.54
N ASP A 39 -5.34 -5.21 6.71
CA ASP A 39 -5.14 -3.94 7.43
C ASP A 39 -4.34 -2.93 6.60
N ARG A 40 -3.24 -3.36 5.97
CA ARG A 40 -2.41 -2.48 5.11
C ARG A 40 -3.17 -1.98 3.89
N ILE A 41 -4.02 -2.81 3.30
CA ILE A 41 -4.90 -2.41 2.19
C ILE A 41 -5.90 -1.35 2.67
N ILE A 42 -6.57 -1.56 3.81
CA ILE A 42 -7.54 -0.60 4.38
C ILE A 42 -6.84 0.73 4.72
N ILE A 43 -5.68 0.68 5.40
CA ILE A 43 -4.89 1.87 5.75
C ILE A 43 -4.53 2.66 4.50
N SER A 44 -3.98 1.99 3.48
CA SER A 44 -3.58 2.66 2.25
C SER A 44 -4.77 3.24 1.49
N PHE A 45 -5.91 2.54 1.49
CA PHE A 45 -7.14 3.03 0.87
C PHE A 45 -7.62 4.33 1.52
N ILE A 46 -7.74 4.35 2.86
CA ILE A 46 -8.17 5.54 3.61
C ILE A 46 -7.18 6.70 3.46
N CYS A 47 -5.87 6.40 3.49
CA CYS A 47 -4.81 7.40 3.32
C CYS A 47 -4.64 7.86 1.85
N GLY A 48 -5.34 7.26 0.90
CA GLY A 48 -5.23 7.56 -0.53
C GLY A 48 -3.87 7.18 -1.12
N GLY A 49 -3.22 6.15 -0.56
CA GLY A 49 -1.91 5.65 -0.98
C GLY A 49 -1.98 4.43 -1.89
N HIS A 50 -0.83 4.05 -2.43
CA HIS A 50 -0.63 2.87 -3.27
C HIS A 50 0.27 1.87 -2.54
N ILE A 51 0.11 0.57 -2.79
CA ILE A 51 0.87 -0.48 -2.10
C ILE A 51 1.72 -1.26 -3.09
N LEU A 52 2.95 -1.57 -2.68
CA LEU A 52 3.79 -2.58 -3.30
C LEU A 52 3.75 -3.85 -2.45
N LEU A 53 3.38 -4.96 -3.05
CA LEU A 53 3.31 -6.28 -2.42
C LEU A 53 4.45 -7.15 -2.92
N GLU A 54 5.37 -7.50 -2.06
CA GLU A 54 6.43 -8.44 -2.38
C GLU A 54 6.12 -9.80 -1.75
N GLY A 55 6.22 -10.86 -2.53
CA GLY A 55 6.00 -12.22 -2.03
C GLY A 55 5.90 -13.22 -3.17
N VAL A 56 6.13 -14.47 -2.84
CA VAL A 56 6.10 -15.58 -3.77
C VAL A 56 4.70 -15.76 -4.41
N PRO A 57 4.60 -16.42 -5.58
CA PRO A 57 3.31 -16.76 -6.17
C PRO A 57 2.53 -17.71 -5.26
N GLY A 58 1.20 -17.72 -5.41
CA GLY A 58 0.33 -18.65 -4.65
C GLY A 58 -0.18 -18.13 -3.30
N LEU A 59 0.21 -16.93 -2.85
CA LEU A 59 -0.23 -16.35 -1.58
C LEU A 59 -1.61 -15.64 -1.63
N ALA A 60 -2.48 -16.03 -2.53
CA ALA A 60 -3.83 -15.50 -2.70
C ALA A 60 -3.92 -13.96 -2.87
N LYS A 61 -2.83 -13.26 -3.26
CA LYS A 61 -2.78 -11.79 -3.44
C LYS A 61 -3.95 -11.27 -4.25
N THR A 62 -4.16 -11.85 -5.44
CA THR A 62 -5.24 -11.46 -6.34
C THR A 62 -6.63 -11.67 -5.72
N LEU A 63 -6.82 -12.78 -5.00
CA LEU A 63 -8.10 -13.10 -4.37
C LEU A 63 -8.41 -12.11 -3.23
N THR A 64 -7.41 -11.79 -2.39
CA THR A 64 -7.55 -10.82 -1.29
C THR A 64 -7.94 -9.43 -1.82
N VAL A 65 -7.26 -8.95 -2.88
CA VAL A 65 -7.58 -7.65 -3.47
C VAL A 65 -8.96 -7.64 -4.11
N ARG A 66 -9.37 -8.72 -4.78
CA ARG A 66 -10.73 -8.85 -5.34
C ARG A 66 -11.81 -8.90 -4.28
N ALA A 67 -11.57 -9.62 -3.17
CA ALA A 67 -12.49 -9.67 -2.04
C ALA A 67 -12.64 -8.28 -1.40
N PHE A 68 -11.53 -7.57 -1.19
CA PHE A 68 -11.54 -6.19 -0.71
C PHE A 68 -12.32 -5.26 -1.65
N ALA A 69 -12.03 -5.31 -2.95
CA ALA A 69 -12.71 -4.49 -3.94
C ALA A 69 -14.23 -4.71 -3.94
N LYS A 70 -14.67 -5.97 -3.78
CA LYS A 70 -16.08 -6.32 -3.69
C LYS A 70 -16.72 -5.80 -2.41
N ALA A 71 -16.06 -6.00 -1.25
CA ALA A 71 -16.54 -5.49 0.03
C ALA A 71 -16.67 -3.95 0.05
N MET A 72 -15.83 -3.26 -0.75
CA MET A 72 -15.79 -1.80 -0.89
C MET A 72 -16.62 -1.25 -2.06
N GLN A 73 -17.41 -2.06 -2.76
CA GLN A 73 -18.18 -1.67 -3.95
C GLN A 73 -17.36 -0.95 -5.03
N THR A 74 -16.10 -1.29 -5.17
CA THR A 74 -15.20 -0.65 -6.13
C THR A 74 -15.07 -1.45 -7.42
N VAL A 75 -14.80 -0.76 -8.53
CA VAL A 75 -14.43 -1.39 -9.79
C VAL A 75 -12.99 -1.88 -9.67
N PHE A 76 -12.79 -3.17 -9.90
CA PHE A 76 -11.49 -3.84 -9.88
C PHE A 76 -11.05 -4.20 -11.29
N LYS A 77 -9.79 -3.90 -11.62
CA LYS A 77 -9.12 -4.44 -12.81
C LYS A 77 -7.76 -5.03 -12.43
N ARG A 78 -7.36 -6.04 -13.19
CA ARG A 78 -6.03 -6.65 -13.09
C ARG A 78 -5.33 -6.53 -14.43
N ILE A 79 -4.06 -6.19 -14.40
CA ILE A 79 -3.17 -6.23 -15.54
C ILE A 79 -1.92 -7.01 -15.16
N GLN A 80 -1.56 -7.99 -15.98
CA GLN A 80 -0.31 -8.73 -15.86
C GLN A 80 0.77 -7.98 -16.61
N PHE A 81 1.85 -7.63 -15.93
CA PHE A 81 2.99 -6.97 -16.54
C PHE A 81 3.87 -8.03 -17.24
N THR A 82 4.21 -7.76 -18.50
CA THR A 82 5.00 -8.64 -19.35
C THR A 82 6.03 -7.81 -20.14
N PRO A 83 7.13 -8.42 -20.64
CA PRO A 83 8.15 -7.69 -21.38
C PRO A 83 7.66 -7.01 -22.67
N ASP A 84 6.57 -7.49 -23.26
CA ASP A 84 5.97 -6.97 -24.47
C ASP A 84 4.86 -5.95 -24.24
N LEU A 85 4.51 -5.66 -22.99
CA LEU A 85 3.48 -4.69 -22.64
C LEU A 85 3.89 -3.28 -23.08
N LEU A 86 2.93 -2.52 -23.63
CA LEU A 86 3.11 -1.13 -24.04
C LEU A 86 2.37 -0.18 -23.10
N PRO A 87 2.81 1.08 -22.95
CA PRO A 87 2.07 2.09 -22.18
C PRO A 87 0.60 2.24 -22.62
N ALA A 88 0.34 2.11 -23.91
CA ALA A 88 -1.02 2.18 -24.47
C ALA A 88 -1.94 1.05 -23.98
N ASP A 89 -1.40 -0.13 -23.64
CA ASP A 89 -2.17 -1.24 -23.08
C ASP A 89 -2.65 -0.92 -21.67
N LEU A 90 -1.93 -0.07 -20.95
CA LEU A 90 -2.25 0.36 -19.60
C LEU A 90 -3.18 1.58 -19.58
N ILE A 91 -2.81 2.65 -20.30
CA ILE A 91 -3.54 3.93 -20.25
C ILE A 91 -4.65 4.02 -21.28
N GLY A 92 -4.54 3.29 -22.39
CA GLY A 92 -5.47 3.35 -23.51
C GLY A 92 -4.86 4.01 -24.74
N THR A 93 -5.65 4.07 -25.80
CA THR A 93 -5.22 4.59 -27.11
C THR A 93 -6.37 5.22 -27.88
N ARG A 94 -6.04 6.05 -28.87
CA ARG A 94 -7.01 6.53 -29.85
C ARG A 94 -7.12 5.52 -30.98
N ILE A 95 -8.35 5.17 -31.34
CA ILE A 95 -8.68 4.22 -32.40
C ILE A 95 -9.43 4.98 -33.50
N TYR A 96 -8.96 4.85 -34.74
CA TYR A 96 -9.67 5.41 -35.88
C TYR A 96 -10.92 4.61 -36.21
N ASN A 97 -12.06 5.27 -36.31
CA ASN A 97 -13.32 4.69 -36.76
C ASN A 97 -13.54 5.02 -38.25
N PRO A 98 -13.39 4.04 -39.17
CA PRO A 98 -13.54 4.30 -40.61
C PRO A 98 -14.95 4.70 -41.04
N ARG A 99 -15.97 4.37 -40.20
CA ARG A 99 -17.37 4.71 -40.53
C ARG A 99 -17.71 6.18 -40.22
N GLU A 100 -17.13 6.68 -39.13
CA GLU A 100 -17.35 8.05 -38.66
C GLU A 100 -16.27 9.02 -39.15
N LEU A 101 -15.21 8.47 -39.77
CA LEU A 101 -14.01 9.20 -40.23
C LEU A 101 -13.36 10.02 -39.10
N ASP A 102 -13.45 9.50 -37.86
CA ASP A 102 -12.97 10.18 -36.65
C ASP A 102 -12.25 9.20 -35.72
N PHE A 103 -11.57 9.75 -34.73
CA PHE A 103 -10.89 8.98 -33.69
C PHE A 103 -11.72 8.96 -32.40
N PHE A 104 -11.86 7.80 -31.80
CA PHE A 104 -12.40 7.68 -30.46
C PHE A 104 -11.34 7.15 -29.49
N THR A 105 -11.43 7.58 -28.23
CA THR A 105 -10.52 7.13 -27.17
C THR A 105 -11.02 5.84 -26.57
N ARG A 106 -10.21 4.79 -26.60
CA ARG A 106 -10.40 3.56 -25.84
C ARG A 106 -9.58 3.63 -24.56
N GLN A 107 -10.26 3.77 -23.43
CA GLN A 107 -9.64 3.80 -22.11
C GLN A 107 -9.05 2.46 -21.73
N GLY A 108 -7.84 2.49 -21.15
CA GLY A 108 -7.12 1.30 -20.66
C GLY A 108 -7.56 0.84 -19.27
N PRO A 109 -6.89 -0.20 -18.73
CA PRO A 109 -7.19 -0.74 -17.41
C PRO A 109 -7.00 0.25 -16.25
N VAL A 110 -6.16 1.27 -16.40
CA VAL A 110 -5.92 2.28 -15.37
C VAL A 110 -7.19 3.05 -14.97
N PHE A 111 -8.20 3.11 -15.85
CA PHE A 111 -9.50 3.67 -15.53
C PHE A 111 -10.33 2.70 -14.69
N THR A 112 -10.04 2.67 -13.40
CA THR A 112 -10.67 1.80 -12.39
C THR A 112 -10.48 2.42 -11.00
N ASN A 113 -11.18 1.89 -9.99
CA ASN A 113 -10.95 2.28 -8.61
C ASN A 113 -9.75 1.55 -7.99
N ILE A 114 -9.67 0.23 -8.23
CA ILE A 114 -8.59 -0.62 -7.71
C ILE A 114 -7.94 -1.34 -8.89
N LEU A 115 -6.66 -1.05 -9.09
CA LEU A 115 -5.84 -1.70 -10.11
C LEU A 115 -4.83 -2.62 -9.44
N LEU A 116 -4.88 -3.91 -9.77
CA LEU A 116 -3.81 -4.85 -9.46
C LEU A 116 -2.84 -4.91 -10.63
N ALA A 117 -1.67 -4.31 -10.45
CA ALA A 117 -0.54 -4.37 -11.39
C ALA A 117 0.36 -5.55 -11.01
N ASP A 118 0.11 -6.70 -11.64
CA ASP A 118 0.74 -7.96 -11.24
C ASP A 118 2.11 -8.10 -11.93
N GLU A 119 3.16 -8.39 -11.13
CA GLU A 119 4.55 -8.54 -11.56
C GLU A 119 5.10 -7.27 -12.27
N ILE A 120 4.97 -6.11 -11.62
CA ILE A 120 5.34 -4.80 -12.19
C ILE A 120 6.79 -4.76 -12.69
N ASN A 121 7.69 -5.52 -12.06
CA ASN A 121 9.10 -5.62 -12.42
C ASN A 121 9.35 -6.41 -13.72
N ARG A 122 8.34 -7.02 -14.36
CA ARG A 122 8.51 -7.72 -15.65
C ARG A 122 8.30 -6.83 -16.86
N ALA A 123 7.70 -5.67 -16.69
CA ALA A 123 7.48 -4.76 -17.83
C ALA A 123 8.63 -3.75 -18.00
N PRO A 124 8.85 -3.28 -19.25
CA PRO A 124 9.85 -2.26 -19.52
C PRO A 124 9.63 -0.97 -18.72
N ALA A 125 10.71 -0.24 -18.43
CA ALA A 125 10.69 1.00 -17.66
C ALA A 125 9.67 2.04 -18.15
N LYS A 126 9.38 2.07 -19.46
CA LYS A 126 8.37 2.99 -20.04
C LYS A 126 6.96 2.71 -19.53
N VAL A 127 6.59 1.43 -19.35
CA VAL A 127 5.27 1.02 -18.84
C VAL A 127 5.18 1.29 -17.34
N GLN A 128 6.23 0.94 -16.60
CA GLN A 128 6.34 1.26 -15.17
C GLN A 128 6.18 2.77 -14.94
N SER A 129 6.90 3.60 -15.72
CA SER A 129 6.82 5.06 -15.62
C SER A 129 5.42 5.59 -15.92
N ALA A 130 4.70 5.03 -16.90
CA ALA A 130 3.33 5.41 -17.19
C ALA A 130 2.38 5.10 -16.03
N LEU A 131 2.52 3.93 -15.37
CA LEU A 131 1.74 3.61 -14.19
C LEU A 131 2.05 4.55 -13.03
N LEU A 132 3.34 4.78 -12.76
CA LEU A 132 3.78 5.62 -11.65
C LEU A 132 3.40 7.09 -11.83
N GLN A 133 3.37 7.58 -13.07
CA GLN A 133 2.83 8.91 -13.38
C GLN A 133 1.33 8.97 -13.10
N ALA A 134 0.56 7.98 -13.57
CA ALA A 134 -0.87 7.89 -13.30
C ALA A 134 -1.18 7.83 -11.79
N MET A 135 -0.33 7.16 -10.99
CA MET A 135 -0.45 7.10 -9.52
C MET A 135 -0.26 8.48 -8.88
N GLU A 136 0.73 9.24 -9.31
CA GLU A 136 1.08 10.53 -8.72
C GLU A 136 0.12 11.64 -9.16
N GLU A 137 -0.12 11.75 -10.47
CA GLU A 137 -0.90 12.83 -11.06
C GLU A 137 -2.41 12.58 -11.00
N ARG A 138 -2.85 11.33 -10.83
CA ARG A 138 -4.25 10.88 -10.89
C ARG A 138 -4.95 11.30 -12.18
N MET A 139 -4.19 11.39 -13.24
CA MET A 139 -4.64 11.66 -14.61
C MET A 139 -3.73 10.96 -15.61
N VAL A 140 -4.24 10.75 -16.81
CA VAL A 140 -3.46 10.20 -17.94
C VAL A 140 -3.76 10.97 -19.21
N THR A 141 -2.75 11.12 -20.06
CA THR A 141 -2.88 11.76 -21.38
C THR A 141 -2.91 10.69 -22.47
N ILE A 142 -3.95 10.73 -23.30
CA ILE A 142 -4.12 9.82 -24.45
C ILE A 142 -4.25 10.68 -25.71
N GLY A 143 -3.24 10.66 -26.57
CA GLY A 143 -3.14 11.60 -27.68
C GLY A 143 -2.96 13.03 -27.14
N ASP A 144 -3.89 13.91 -27.50
CA ASP A 144 -3.85 15.33 -27.13
C ASP A 144 -4.75 15.67 -25.93
N GLU A 145 -5.44 14.67 -25.36
CA GLU A 145 -6.42 14.86 -24.28
C GLU A 145 -5.96 14.26 -22.97
N THR A 146 -6.19 14.98 -21.87
CA THR A 146 -5.91 14.52 -20.52
C THR A 146 -7.18 14.14 -19.78
N TYR A 147 -7.20 12.94 -19.23
CA TYR A 147 -8.35 12.34 -18.55
C TYR A 147 -8.04 12.16 -17.08
N PRO A 148 -8.89 12.67 -16.17
CA PRO A 148 -8.75 12.38 -14.74
C PRO A 148 -9.11 10.92 -14.46
N LEU A 149 -8.41 10.31 -13.50
CA LEU A 149 -8.78 9.01 -12.97
C LEU A 149 -9.87 9.17 -11.90
N GLY A 150 -10.77 8.18 -11.83
CA GLY A 150 -11.86 8.17 -10.86
C GLY A 150 -11.35 8.16 -9.40
N ARG A 151 -12.18 8.59 -8.46
CA ARG A 151 -11.93 8.48 -7.03
C ARG A 151 -12.85 7.41 -6.43
N PRO A 152 -12.32 6.57 -5.54
CA PRO A 152 -10.89 6.35 -5.23
C PRO A 152 -10.12 5.77 -6.42
N PHE A 153 -8.81 6.03 -6.46
CA PHE A 153 -7.87 5.34 -7.35
C PHE A 153 -6.71 4.79 -6.52
N MET A 154 -6.63 3.47 -6.44
CA MET A 154 -5.59 2.76 -5.70
C MET A 154 -4.93 1.71 -6.58
N VAL A 155 -3.61 1.71 -6.59
CA VAL A 155 -2.79 0.67 -7.24
C VAL A 155 -2.21 -0.24 -6.17
N LEU A 156 -2.37 -1.54 -6.38
CA LEU A 156 -1.61 -2.57 -5.70
C LEU A 156 -0.70 -3.20 -6.74
N ALA A 157 0.59 -2.93 -6.64
CA ALA A 157 1.58 -3.56 -7.51
C ALA A 157 2.17 -4.79 -6.82
N THR A 158 2.50 -5.84 -7.58
CA THR A 158 3.18 -7.01 -7.01
C THR A 158 4.56 -7.17 -7.60
N GLU A 159 5.50 -7.65 -6.77
CA GLU A 159 6.81 -8.12 -7.17
C GLU A 159 7.00 -9.57 -6.73
N ASN A 160 7.67 -10.34 -7.57
CA ASN A 160 8.09 -11.70 -7.24
C ASN A 160 9.60 -11.70 -6.97
N PRO A 161 10.06 -11.93 -5.72
CA PRO A 161 11.48 -11.86 -5.39
C PRO A 161 12.30 -13.03 -5.94
N ILE A 162 11.66 -14.12 -6.37
CA ILE A 162 12.35 -15.32 -6.85
C ILE A 162 12.70 -15.21 -8.33
N GLU A 163 11.86 -14.57 -9.12
CA GLU A 163 12.07 -14.39 -10.55
C GLU A 163 12.98 -13.20 -10.82
N GLN A 164 14.26 -13.47 -11.10
CA GLN A 164 15.25 -12.43 -11.40
C GLN A 164 15.54 -12.31 -12.91
N GLU A 165 15.37 -13.39 -13.69
CA GLU A 165 15.59 -13.34 -15.12
C GLU A 165 14.49 -12.57 -15.86
N GLY A 166 14.89 -11.63 -16.72
CA GLY A 166 13.95 -10.83 -17.52
C GLY A 166 13.18 -9.80 -16.71
N THR A 167 13.69 -9.39 -15.53
CA THR A 167 13.07 -8.35 -14.71
C THR A 167 13.76 -6.99 -14.89
N TYR A 168 12.99 -5.94 -14.72
CA TYR A 168 13.41 -4.55 -14.70
C TYR A 168 13.10 -3.98 -13.31
N PRO A 169 14.07 -3.96 -12.39
CA PRO A 169 13.84 -3.46 -11.03
C PRO A 169 13.38 -2.00 -11.07
N LEU A 170 12.46 -1.66 -10.17
CA LEU A 170 12.02 -0.29 -10.01
C LEU A 170 13.16 0.54 -9.38
N PRO A 171 13.53 1.68 -9.96
CA PRO A 171 14.45 2.62 -9.32
C PRO A 171 13.91 3.11 -7.98
N GLU A 172 14.80 3.41 -7.03
CA GLU A 172 14.43 3.83 -5.67
C GLU A 172 13.53 5.07 -5.66
N ALA A 173 13.78 6.04 -6.53
CA ALA A 173 12.94 7.23 -6.68
C ALA A 173 11.50 6.90 -7.13
N GLN A 174 11.30 5.74 -7.74
CA GLN A 174 9.99 5.23 -8.15
C GLN A 174 9.32 4.44 -7.03
N LEU A 175 10.10 3.69 -6.24
CA LEU A 175 9.63 2.98 -5.07
C LEU A 175 9.06 3.93 -4.00
N ASP A 176 9.64 5.12 -3.84
CA ASP A 176 9.17 6.15 -2.89
C ASP A 176 7.74 6.65 -3.18
N ARG A 177 7.20 6.41 -4.38
CA ARG A 177 5.80 6.73 -4.73
C ARG A 177 4.78 5.78 -4.11
N PHE A 178 5.19 4.58 -3.70
CA PHE A 178 4.35 3.68 -2.94
C PHE A 178 4.25 4.15 -1.49
N PHE A 179 3.03 4.18 -0.97
CA PHE A 179 2.77 4.56 0.40
C PHE A 179 3.42 3.59 1.39
N MET A 180 3.34 2.29 1.08
CA MET A 180 4.01 1.22 1.83
C MET A 180 4.37 0.04 0.92
N LYS A 181 5.39 -0.71 1.35
CA LYS A 181 5.80 -2.00 0.78
C LYS A 181 5.54 -3.08 1.82
N CYS A 182 4.68 -4.02 1.48
CA CYS A 182 4.32 -5.13 2.36
C CYS A 182 4.98 -6.42 1.88
N LEU A 183 5.68 -7.09 2.79
CA LEU A 183 6.19 -8.44 2.57
C LEU A 183 5.10 -9.45 2.94
N LEU A 184 4.92 -10.44 2.10
CA LEU A 184 3.94 -11.50 2.28
C LEU A 184 4.65 -12.81 2.53
N ASP A 185 4.40 -13.36 3.71
CA ASP A 185 4.93 -14.65 4.13
C ASP A 185 3.99 -15.79 3.74
N TYR A 186 4.52 -17.01 3.78
CA TYR A 186 3.71 -18.21 3.68
C TYR A 186 2.70 -18.29 4.83
N PRO A 187 1.52 -18.88 4.60
CA PRO A 187 0.57 -19.13 5.68
C PRO A 187 1.20 -20.05 6.74
N SER A 188 0.77 -19.89 7.97
CA SER A 188 1.11 -20.82 9.05
C SER A 188 0.55 -22.20 8.73
N ARG A 189 1.05 -23.23 9.42
CA ARG A 189 0.56 -24.61 9.24
C ARG A 189 -0.94 -24.73 9.54
N GLU A 190 -1.41 -24.01 10.52
CA GLU A 190 -2.81 -23.95 10.94
C GLU A 190 -3.68 -23.30 9.84
N GLU A 191 -3.22 -22.17 9.29
CA GLU A 191 -3.89 -21.48 8.19
C GLU A 191 -3.89 -22.34 6.91
N GLU A 192 -2.78 -23.02 6.60
CA GLU A 192 -2.71 -23.92 5.45
C GLU A 192 -3.69 -25.08 5.59
N ARG A 193 -3.82 -25.66 6.79
CA ARG A 193 -4.83 -26.69 7.07
C ARG A 193 -6.25 -26.15 6.88
N GLU A 194 -6.52 -24.92 7.31
CA GLU A 194 -7.83 -24.29 7.12
C GLU A 194 -8.11 -24.03 5.63
N ILE A 195 -7.12 -23.57 4.87
CA ILE A 195 -7.22 -23.41 3.41
C ILE A 195 -7.64 -24.72 2.74
N LEU A 196 -7.00 -25.83 3.12
CA LEU A 196 -7.33 -27.16 2.57
C LEU A 196 -8.74 -27.61 2.93
N THR A 197 -9.17 -27.39 4.19
CA THR A 197 -10.51 -27.78 4.62
C THR A 197 -11.61 -26.93 3.98
N ARG A 198 -11.31 -25.68 3.64
CA ARG A 198 -12.23 -24.74 2.98
C ARG A 198 -12.09 -24.74 1.45
N TYR A 199 -11.19 -25.56 0.89
CA TYR A 199 -11.01 -25.69 -0.55
C TYR A 199 -12.30 -26.16 -1.21
N GLY A 200 -12.78 -25.44 -2.21
CA GLY A 200 -14.08 -25.68 -2.84
C GLY A 200 -15.23 -24.83 -2.29
N GLU A 201 -15.07 -24.23 -1.11
CA GLU A 201 -16.00 -23.23 -0.58
C GLU A 201 -15.58 -21.78 -0.86
N ILE A 202 -14.39 -21.60 -1.46
CA ILE A 202 -13.83 -20.29 -1.79
C ILE A 202 -14.56 -19.73 -3.00
N ASP A 203 -15.65 -19.02 -2.74
CA ASP A 203 -16.44 -18.34 -3.76
C ASP A 203 -16.60 -16.86 -3.41
N LEU A 204 -16.06 -16.00 -4.27
CA LEU A 204 -16.21 -14.54 -4.13
C LEU A 204 -17.67 -14.07 -4.10
N SER A 205 -18.62 -14.87 -4.60
CA SER A 205 -20.04 -14.51 -4.52
C SER A 205 -20.52 -14.35 -3.08
N ARG A 206 -19.89 -15.04 -2.12
CA ARG A 206 -20.20 -14.99 -0.68
C ARG A 206 -19.79 -13.69 0.02
N VAL A 207 -18.87 -12.93 -0.59
CA VAL A 207 -18.47 -11.61 -0.07
C VAL A 207 -19.56 -10.60 -0.39
N GLU A 208 -20.09 -9.96 0.62
CA GLU A 208 -21.09 -8.91 0.47
C GLU A 208 -20.43 -7.53 0.49
N SER A 209 -21.11 -6.58 -0.09
CA SER A 209 -20.73 -5.17 -0.03
C SER A 209 -20.99 -4.60 1.36
N VAL A 210 -20.00 -3.91 1.92
CA VAL A 210 -20.04 -3.38 3.29
C VAL A 210 -20.28 -1.88 3.31
N ILE A 211 -19.62 -1.15 2.42
CA ILE A 211 -19.61 0.31 2.40
C ILE A 211 -19.34 0.82 0.99
N ASP A 212 -19.96 1.92 0.65
CA ASP A 212 -19.63 2.70 -0.55
C ASP A 212 -18.21 3.29 -0.43
N PRO A 213 -17.40 3.29 -1.51
CA PRO A 213 -16.03 3.77 -1.47
C PRO A 213 -15.91 5.26 -1.11
N GLU A 214 -16.84 6.10 -1.55
CA GLU A 214 -16.84 7.52 -1.22
C GLU A 214 -17.14 7.71 0.27
N ALA A 215 -18.13 6.99 0.79
CA ALA A 215 -18.45 6.98 2.22
C ALA A 215 -17.25 6.54 3.08
N ALA A 216 -16.44 5.57 2.61
CA ALA A 216 -15.23 5.19 3.33
C ALA A 216 -14.18 6.31 3.30
N LEU A 217 -14.01 7.01 2.18
CA LEU A 217 -13.07 8.14 2.05
C LEU A 217 -13.51 9.38 2.84
N GLU A 218 -14.79 9.55 3.12
CA GLU A 218 -15.29 10.62 4.01
C GLU A 218 -14.73 10.51 5.44
N ARG A 219 -14.18 9.35 5.82
CA ARG A 219 -13.48 9.15 7.12
C ARG A 219 -12.04 9.65 7.11
N ALA A 220 -11.44 9.89 5.95
CA ALA A 220 -10.06 10.38 5.87
C ALA A 220 -9.82 11.70 6.64
N PRO A 221 -10.69 12.73 6.59
CA PRO A 221 -10.52 13.92 7.41
C PRO A 221 -10.60 13.64 8.92
N LEU A 222 -11.42 12.66 9.35
CA LEU A 222 -11.45 12.23 10.75
C LEU A 222 -10.12 11.60 11.14
N VAL A 223 -9.58 10.70 10.31
CA VAL A 223 -8.27 10.08 10.53
C VAL A 223 -7.17 11.13 10.59
N ASP A 224 -7.17 12.10 9.69
CA ASP A 224 -6.19 13.20 9.68
C ASP A 224 -6.28 14.09 10.93
N SER A 225 -7.46 14.16 11.58
CA SER A 225 -7.69 14.95 12.78
C SER A 225 -7.34 14.23 14.08
N LEU A 226 -6.97 12.92 14.04
CA LEU A 226 -6.59 12.18 15.23
C LEU A 226 -5.43 12.85 15.95
N TYR A 227 -5.53 12.89 17.29
CA TYR A 227 -4.52 13.53 18.11
C TYR A 227 -3.17 12.82 17.97
N LEU A 228 -2.17 13.61 17.65
CA LEU A 228 -0.76 13.22 17.61
C LEU A 228 0.01 14.20 18.47
N ASP A 229 0.57 13.72 19.56
CA ASP A 229 1.38 14.54 20.47
C ASP A 229 2.63 15.08 19.76
N GLU A 230 3.07 16.30 20.07
CA GLU A 230 4.27 16.90 19.48
C GLU A 230 5.51 16.02 19.68
N LYS A 231 5.63 15.36 20.82
CA LYS A 231 6.71 14.39 21.07
C LYS A 231 6.71 13.21 20.09
N LEU A 232 5.51 12.77 19.65
CA LEU A 232 5.40 11.73 18.64
C LEU A 232 5.71 12.26 17.23
N VAL A 233 5.43 13.53 16.96
CA VAL A 233 5.90 14.18 15.73
C VAL A 233 7.43 14.20 15.71
N ASP A 234 8.07 14.64 16.80
CA ASP A 234 9.52 14.62 16.94
C ASP A 234 10.08 13.19 16.83
N TYR A 235 9.40 12.21 17.43
CA TYR A 235 9.79 10.80 17.32
C TYR A 235 9.78 10.31 15.85
N ILE A 236 8.76 10.62 15.08
CA ILE A 236 8.69 10.31 13.63
C ILE A 236 9.83 10.97 12.86
N VAL A 237 10.11 12.25 13.16
CA VAL A 237 11.24 12.99 12.55
C VAL A 237 12.56 12.35 12.92
N ASN A 238 12.78 12.02 14.19
CA ASN A 238 14.00 11.40 14.69
C ASN A 238 14.23 10.00 14.05
N ILE A 239 13.18 9.21 13.89
CA ILE A 239 13.25 7.91 13.17
C ILE A 239 13.74 8.13 11.73
N THR A 240 13.12 9.08 11.02
CA THR A 240 13.48 9.35 9.62
C THR A 240 14.88 9.94 9.51
N ASP A 241 15.26 10.82 10.43
CA ASP A 241 16.60 11.41 10.47
C ASP A 241 17.68 10.38 10.84
N ALA A 242 17.40 9.47 11.76
CA ALA A 242 18.31 8.39 12.14
C ALA A 242 18.65 7.44 10.97
N THR A 243 17.81 7.40 9.92
CA THR A 243 18.16 6.66 8.68
C THR A 243 19.18 7.41 7.84
N ARG A 244 19.28 8.74 7.93
CA ARG A 244 20.19 9.60 7.16
C ARG A 244 21.46 9.96 7.94
N ASN A 245 21.29 10.23 9.22
CA ASN A 245 22.33 10.67 10.14
C ASN A 245 22.37 9.75 11.36
N PRO A 246 22.64 8.44 11.17
CA PRO A 246 22.63 7.49 12.29
C PRO A 246 23.71 7.84 13.31
N GLY A 247 23.32 7.85 14.60
CA GLY A 247 24.25 7.98 15.71
C GLY A 247 25.01 6.68 16.03
N ASP A 248 24.45 5.54 15.65
CA ASP A 248 25.05 4.21 15.85
C ASP A 248 26.00 3.87 14.70
N GLU A 249 27.23 3.48 15.01
CA GLU A 249 28.25 3.12 14.00
C GLU A 249 27.88 1.92 13.12
N ARG A 250 27.06 0.99 13.62
CA ARG A 250 26.57 -0.14 12.82
C ARG A 250 25.58 0.32 11.78
N LEU A 251 24.66 1.22 12.16
CA LEU A 251 23.70 1.81 11.21
C LEU A 251 24.41 2.62 10.13
N LYS A 252 25.48 3.37 10.48
CA LYS A 252 26.30 4.10 9.49
C LYS A 252 26.93 3.16 8.46
N ARG A 253 27.32 1.96 8.88
CA ARG A 253 27.90 0.96 7.98
C ARG A 253 26.86 0.28 7.10
N TYR A 254 25.63 0.14 7.59
CA TYR A 254 24.58 -0.63 6.93
C TYR A 254 23.68 0.21 6.01
N ILE A 255 23.64 1.51 6.18
CA ILE A 255 22.79 2.41 5.35
C ILE A 255 23.69 3.18 4.39
N ASP A 256 23.48 2.98 3.08
CA ASP A 256 24.10 3.79 2.04
C ASP A 256 23.29 5.08 1.81
N TYR A 257 21.97 4.94 1.67
CA TYR A 257 21.06 6.09 1.59
C TYR A 257 19.86 5.88 2.53
N GLY A 258 19.60 6.88 3.37
CA GLY A 258 18.45 6.91 4.26
C GLY A 258 17.17 7.41 3.59
N ALA A 259 16.06 7.23 4.28
CA ALA A 259 14.74 7.63 3.80
C ALA A 259 14.65 9.15 3.58
N SER A 260 13.99 9.56 2.49
CA SER A 260 13.77 10.97 2.20
C SER A 260 12.88 11.64 3.27
N PRO A 261 12.90 12.97 3.42
CA PRO A 261 11.98 13.68 4.33
C PRO A 261 10.50 13.39 4.04
N ARG A 262 10.17 12.98 2.81
CA ARG A 262 8.83 12.57 2.43
C ARG A 262 8.34 11.33 3.18
N ALA A 263 9.23 10.48 3.70
CA ALA A 263 8.87 9.27 4.44
C ALA A 263 8.11 9.55 5.76
N SER A 264 8.36 10.71 6.38
CA SER A 264 7.68 11.10 7.63
C SER A 264 6.17 11.27 7.43
N ILE A 265 5.72 11.72 6.25
CA ILE A 265 4.29 11.95 5.96
C ILE A 265 3.51 10.63 5.90
N PRO A 266 3.90 9.62 5.11
CA PRO A 266 3.28 8.29 5.15
C PRO A 266 3.32 7.66 6.55
N LEU A 267 4.45 7.79 7.28
CA LEU A 267 4.57 7.22 8.63
C LEU A 267 3.55 7.84 9.58
N MET A 268 3.40 9.17 9.57
CA MET A 268 2.40 9.89 10.35
C MET A 268 0.97 9.49 9.96
N LYS A 269 0.63 9.51 8.67
CA LYS A 269 -0.71 9.20 8.19
C LYS A 269 -1.09 7.75 8.50
N ALA A 270 -0.17 6.80 8.24
CA ALA A 270 -0.40 5.39 8.51
C ALA A 270 -0.60 5.13 10.01
N SER A 271 0.20 5.75 10.88
CA SER A 271 0.06 5.62 12.34
C SER A 271 -1.29 6.13 12.84
N ARG A 272 -1.78 7.27 12.32
CA ARG A 272 -3.12 7.77 12.62
C ARG A 272 -4.18 6.77 12.16
N CYS A 273 -4.02 6.19 10.97
CA CYS A 273 -4.97 5.21 10.47
C CYS A 273 -4.94 3.90 11.29
N VAL A 274 -3.77 3.45 11.77
CA VAL A 274 -3.67 2.33 12.73
C VAL A 274 -4.46 2.63 14.01
N ALA A 275 -4.31 3.83 14.59
CA ALA A 275 -5.08 4.25 15.75
C ALA A 275 -6.60 4.25 15.47
N PHE A 276 -7.01 4.73 14.29
CA PHE A 276 -8.40 4.69 13.83
C PHE A 276 -8.94 3.25 13.74
N LEU A 277 -8.20 2.34 13.13
CA LEU A 277 -8.60 0.94 13.02
C LEU A 277 -8.81 0.30 14.41
N ARG A 278 -8.03 0.74 15.39
CA ARG A 278 -8.09 0.31 16.80
C ARG A 278 -9.14 1.02 17.65
N GLY A 279 -9.93 1.91 17.05
CA GLY A 279 -11.00 2.64 17.74
C GLY A 279 -10.51 3.71 18.71
N ARG A 280 -9.28 4.27 18.46
CA ARG A 280 -8.68 5.31 19.30
C ARG A 280 -8.61 6.65 18.57
N GLY A 281 -8.87 7.74 19.30
CA GLY A 281 -8.77 9.11 18.82
C GLY A 281 -7.36 9.70 18.90
N PHE A 282 -6.35 8.91 19.27
CA PHE A 282 -4.97 9.32 19.46
C PHE A 282 -3.99 8.23 19.04
N VAL A 283 -2.81 8.66 18.62
CA VAL A 283 -1.69 7.81 18.20
C VAL A 283 -0.81 7.47 19.39
N THR A 284 -0.25 6.27 19.40
CA THR A 284 0.76 5.80 20.37
C THR A 284 2.08 5.46 19.66
N PRO A 285 3.21 5.38 20.39
CA PRO A 285 4.46 4.91 19.80
C PRO A 285 4.36 3.54 19.13
N ASP A 286 3.53 2.65 19.68
CA ASP A 286 3.33 1.30 19.13
C ASP A 286 2.66 1.33 17.75
N ASP A 287 1.79 2.31 17.47
CA ASP A 287 1.19 2.47 16.14
C ASP A 287 2.24 2.86 15.09
N ILE A 288 3.21 3.69 15.48
CA ILE A 288 4.32 4.11 14.62
C ILE A 288 5.26 2.91 14.37
N LYS A 289 5.57 2.13 15.41
CA LYS A 289 6.42 0.93 15.29
C LYS A 289 5.78 -0.15 14.43
N GLU A 290 4.47 -0.36 14.59
CA GLU A 290 3.74 -1.39 13.83
C GLU A 290 3.80 -1.18 12.32
N ILE A 291 3.70 0.09 11.88
CA ILE A 291 3.67 0.42 10.45
C ILE A 291 5.05 0.77 9.89
N GLY A 292 6.02 0.98 10.77
CA GLY A 292 7.32 1.54 10.43
C GLY A 292 8.08 0.77 9.37
N ALA A 293 8.16 -0.56 9.50
CA ALA A 293 8.84 -1.38 8.51
C ALA A 293 8.16 -1.32 7.13
N ASP A 294 6.82 -1.36 7.09
CA ASP A 294 6.07 -1.31 5.83
C ASP A 294 6.23 0.05 5.11
N VAL A 295 6.44 1.13 5.87
CA VAL A 295 6.67 2.46 5.32
C VAL A 295 8.13 2.71 4.94
N LEU A 296 9.09 2.17 5.69
CA LEU A 296 10.51 2.56 5.58
C LEU A 296 11.36 1.59 4.75
N ARG A 297 11.00 0.28 4.68
CA ARG A 297 11.88 -0.74 4.07
C ARG A 297 12.27 -0.48 2.61
N HIS A 298 11.41 0.16 1.83
CA HIS A 298 11.66 0.49 0.42
C HIS A 298 12.23 1.90 0.22
N ARG A 299 12.55 2.60 1.30
CA ARG A 299 13.09 3.96 1.33
C ARG A 299 14.51 4.02 1.89
N ILE A 300 15.02 2.89 2.37
CA ILE A 300 16.37 2.75 2.90
C ILE A 300 17.14 1.85 1.95
N ILE A 301 18.27 2.35 1.45
CA ILE A 301 19.18 1.59 0.59
C ILE A 301 20.30 1.05 1.46
N LEU A 302 20.45 -0.25 1.44
CA LEU A 302 21.48 -0.94 2.19
C LEU A 302 22.84 -0.80 1.51
N SER A 303 23.90 -0.78 2.31
CA SER A 303 25.27 -0.86 1.84
C SER A 303 25.64 -2.31 1.49
N TYR A 304 26.70 -2.49 0.72
CA TYR A 304 27.28 -3.81 0.45
C TYR A 304 27.71 -4.55 1.72
N GLU A 305 28.12 -3.82 2.78
CA GLU A 305 28.47 -4.42 4.06
C GLU A 305 27.24 -5.03 4.74
N ALA A 306 26.08 -4.36 4.66
CA ALA A 306 24.83 -4.90 5.20
C ALA A 306 24.45 -6.20 4.48
N GLU A 307 24.54 -6.21 3.14
CA GLU A 307 24.26 -7.40 2.33
C GLU A 307 25.21 -8.55 2.65
N ALA A 308 26.52 -8.25 2.81
CA ALA A 308 27.53 -9.24 3.17
C ALA A 308 27.29 -9.83 4.58
N ASP A 309 26.78 -9.02 5.51
CA ASP A 309 26.40 -9.45 6.86
C ASP A 309 24.98 -10.09 6.91
N GLY A 310 24.33 -10.31 5.76
CA GLY A 310 23.01 -10.93 5.63
C GLY A 310 21.88 -10.11 6.26
N LYS A 311 22.04 -8.77 6.33
CA LYS A 311 21.02 -7.88 6.88
C LYS A 311 19.96 -7.57 5.85
N THR A 312 18.73 -7.58 6.27
CA THR A 312 17.57 -7.17 5.48
C THR A 312 17.21 -5.70 5.76
N PRO A 313 16.45 -5.02 4.88
CA PRO A 313 15.91 -3.70 5.19
C PRO A 313 15.11 -3.68 6.49
N ASP A 314 14.37 -4.74 6.81
CA ASP A 314 13.59 -4.85 8.05
C ASP A 314 14.50 -4.93 9.30
N ASP A 315 15.64 -5.64 9.22
CA ASP A 315 16.63 -5.66 10.31
C ASP A 315 17.17 -4.25 10.59
N VAL A 316 17.48 -3.52 9.53
CA VAL A 316 18.01 -2.15 9.65
C VAL A 316 16.93 -1.19 10.17
N VAL A 317 15.68 -1.29 9.68
CA VAL A 317 14.55 -0.51 10.23
C VAL A 317 14.36 -0.80 11.73
N LYS A 318 14.43 -2.08 12.13
CA LYS A 318 14.35 -2.46 13.54
C LYS A 318 15.49 -1.83 14.36
N MET A 319 16.73 -1.86 13.86
CA MET A 319 17.85 -1.19 14.54
C MET A 319 17.62 0.32 14.68
N VAL A 320 17.04 0.98 13.67
CA VAL A 320 16.67 2.41 13.76
C VAL A 320 15.69 2.64 14.91
N PHE A 321 14.63 1.83 14.99
CA PHE A 321 13.65 1.93 16.08
C PHE A 321 14.23 1.64 17.46
N ASP A 322 15.25 0.75 17.54
CA ASP A 322 15.92 0.41 18.80
C ASP A 322 16.89 1.51 19.28
N THR A 323 17.36 2.38 18.36
CA THR A 323 18.30 3.48 18.69
C THR A 323 17.60 4.79 19.00
N VAL A 324 16.37 5.01 18.49
CA VAL A 324 15.63 6.25 18.73
C VAL A 324 14.81 6.12 20.01
N GLU A 325 15.02 7.09 20.93
CA GLU A 325 14.31 7.12 22.21
C GLU A 325 12.80 7.27 21.99
N VAL A 326 12.03 6.45 22.70
CA VAL A 326 10.57 6.50 22.68
C VAL A 326 10.12 7.55 23.69
N PRO A 327 9.29 8.53 23.31
CA PRO A 327 8.85 9.61 24.21
C PRO A 327 7.87 9.14 25.28
#